data_2933692b53a09a6699499a458aec9d81
#
_entry.id   2933692b53a09a6699499a458aec9d81
#
_cell.length_a   1.000
_cell.length_b   1.000
_cell.length_c   1.000
_cell.angle_alpha   90.00
_cell.angle_beta   90.00
_cell.angle_gamma   90.00
#
_symmetry.space_group_name_H-M   'P 1'
#
loop_
_entity.id
_entity.type
_entity.pdbx_description
1 polymer ?
#
loop_
_entity_poly.entity_id
_entity_poly.type
_entity_poly.pdbx_seq_one_letter_code
_entity_poly.pdbx_strand_id
1 'polypeptide(L)'
;MKTVLFVCSQNRLRSPTAEQIFADRPDIEVSSAGTNHDAENPLTGELVRWADVIAVMEKTHRAKLRRRFREALNGKRVICLDIPDDYEFMEPALVELLEARMARHLPAPPFASARKG
;
A
#
# COMPACT_ATOMS: atom_id res chain seq x y z
N MET A 1 8.57 3.79 -14.20
CA MET A 1 8.31 3.95 -12.76
C MET A 1 7.12 3.10 -12.37
N LYS A 2 7.24 2.34 -11.30
CA LYS A 2 6.16 1.45 -10.86
C LYS A 2 5.20 2.19 -9.94
N THR A 3 3.91 1.93 -10.08
CA THR A 3 2.89 2.55 -9.23
C THR A 3 2.40 1.55 -8.18
N VAL A 4 2.33 1.99 -6.93
CA VAL A 4 1.93 1.16 -5.80
C VAL A 4 0.77 1.82 -5.06
N LEU A 5 -0.31 1.08 -4.89
CA LEU A 5 -1.49 1.55 -4.17
C LEU A 5 -1.59 0.79 -2.86
N PHE A 6 -1.59 1.51 -1.74
CA PHE A 6 -1.76 0.91 -0.42
C PHE A 6 -3.22 1.00 0.01
N VAL A 7 -3.78 -0.10 0.48
CA VAL A 7 -5.22 -0.18 0.76
C VAL A 7 -5.47 -0.69 2.18
N CYS A 8 -6.26 0.05 2.95
CA CYS A 8 -6.80 -0.40 4.23
C CYS A 8 -8.31 -0.14 4.23
N SER A 9 -8.96 -0.13 5.39
CA SER A 9 -10.42 0.06 5.43
C SER A 9 -10.83 1.51 5.27
N GLN A 10 -10.30 2.38 6.13
CA GLN A 10 -10.73 3.79 6.19
C GLN A 10 -9.77 4.76 5.54
N ASN A 11 -8.57 4.32 5.19
CA ASN A 11 -7.52 5.20 4.64
C ASN A 11 -7.17 6.32 5.62
N ARG A 12 -7.04 5.97 6.90
CA ARG A 12 -6.70 6.95 7.92
C ARG A 12 -5.36 6.72 8.58
N LEU A 13 -5.00 5.46 8.82
CA LEU A 13 -3.81 5.15 9.61
C LEU A 13 -2.78 4.35 8.82
N ARG A 14 -3.09 3.10 8.48
CA ARG A 14 -2.12 2.19 7.88
C ARG A 14 -1.72 2.57 6.46
N SER A 15 -2.68 2.75 5.58
CA SER A 15 -2.33 3.04 4.19
C SER A 15 -1.79 4.46 4.01
N PRO A 16 -2.28 5.49 4.73
CA PRO A 16 -1.62 6.80 4.65
C PRO A 16 -0.20 6.80 5.21
N THR A 17 0.07 6.00 6.25
CA THR A 17 1.43 5.87 6.76
C THR A 17 2.34 5.29 5.68
N ALA A 18 1.88 4.21 5.03
CA ALA A 18 2.66 3.59 3.95
C ALA A 18 2.91 4.58 2.81
N GLU A 19 1.89 5.30 2.42
CA GLU A 19 2.05 6.30 1.36
C GLU A 19 3.12 7.32 1.73
N GLN A 20 3.08 7.81 2.96
CA GLN A 20 4.01 8.85 3.38
C GLN A 20 5.46 8.34 3.46
N ILE A 21 5.68 7.16 4.02
CA ILE A 21 7.05 6.68 4.19
C ILE A 21 7.69 6.25 2.88
N PHE A 22 6.90 5.87 1.88
CA PHE A 22 7.45 5.46 0.59
C PHE A 22 7.38 6.55 -0.47
N ALA A 23 6.82 7.72 -0.14
CA ALA A 23 6.64 8.81 -1.11
C ALA A 23 7.97 9.36 -1.62
N ASP A 24 9.03 9.24 -0.83
CA ASP A 24 10.33 9.79 -1.20
C ASP A 24 11.15 8.88 -2.11
N ARG A 25 10.68 7.66 -2.38
CA ARG A 25 11.43 6.75 -3.24
C ARG A 25 11.33 7.20 -4.70
N PRO A 26 12.48 7.38 -5.38
CA PRO A 26 12.44 7.86 -6.77
C PRO A 26 12.03 6.78 -7.77
N ASP A 27 12.02 5.50 -7.36
CA ASP A 27 11.75 4.39 -8.26
C ASP A 27 10.27 3.99 -8.30
N ILE A 28 9.43 4.56 -7.43
CA ILE A 28 8.00 4.23 -7.42
C ILE A 28 7.17 5.49 -7.20
N GLU A 29 5.91 5.39 -7.60
CA GLU A 29 4.91 6.41 -7.33
C GLU A 29 3.85 5.74 -6.47
N VAL A 30 3.42 6.39 -5.38
CA VAL A 30 2.53 5.77 -4.39
C VAL A 30 1.24 6.55 -4.21
N SER A 31 0.20 5.83 -3.80
CA SER A 31 -1.06 6.43 -3.39
C SER A 31 -1.68 5.50 -2.36
N SER A 32 -2.77 5.93 -1.73
CA SER A 32 -3.46 5.12 -0.74
C SER A 32 -4.97 5.28 -0.88
N ALA A 33 -5.72 4.27 -0.43
CA ALA A 33 -7.18 4.27 -0.51
C ALA A 33 -7.76 3.35 0.55
N GLY A 34 -9.05 3.50 0.81
CA GLY A 34 -9.78 2.64 1.73
C GLY A 34 -10.88 1.86 1.03
N THR A 35 -11.14 0.64 1.53
CA THR A 35 -12.18 -0.20 0.94
C THR A 35 -13.58 0.26 1.30
N ASN A 36 -13.74 0.98 2.41
CA ASN A 36 -15.05 1.48 2.80
C ASN A 36 -15.43 2.70 1.95
N HIS A 37 -16.70 2.80 1.60
CA HIS A 37 -17.14 3.90 0.75
C HIS A 37 -17.08 5.25 1.47
N ASP A 38 -17.01 5.25 2.81
CA ASP A 38 -16.86 6.47 3.59
C ASP A 38 -15.41 6.71 4.04
N ALA A 39 -14.46 6.04 3.41
CA ALA A 39 -13.04 6.25 3.72
C ALA A 39 -12.60 7.65 3.33
N GLU A 40 -11.48 8.10 3.89
CA GLU A 40 -10.90 9.40 3.56
C GLU A 40 -10.65 9.54 2.06
N ASN A 41 -10.14 8.48 1.44
CA ASN A 41 -9.97 8.41 0.00
C ASN A 41 -10.49 7.06 -0.44
N PRO A 42 -11.76 6.97 -0.86
CA PRO A 42 -12.34 5.68 -1.19
C PRO A 42 -11.69 5.05 -2.42
N LEU A 43 -11.61 3.73 -2.39
CA LEU A 43 -11.07 2.95 -3.49
C LEU A 43 -11.98 3.04 -4.71
N THR A 44 -11.39 3.31 -5.88
CA THR A 44 -12.14 3.42 -7.13
C THR A 44 -11.52 2.51 -8.18
N GLY A 45 -12.30 2.19 -9.21
CA GLY A 45 -11.77 1.43 -10.35
C GLY A 45 -10.61 2.15 -11.02
N GLU A 46 -10.66 3.47 -11.04
CA GLU A 46 -9.62 4.29 -11.63
C GLU A 46 -8.29 4.11 -10.90
N LEU A 47 -8.32 4.12 -9.55
CA LEU A 47 -7.13 3.89 -8.76
C LEU A 47 -6.59 2.47 -8.95
N VAL A 48 -7.49 1.50 -9.03
CA VAL A 48 -7.09 0.11 -9.26
C VAL A 48 -6.38 -0.02 -10.61
N ARG A 49 -6.93 0.62 -11.64
CA ARG A 49 -6.32 0.57 -12.97
C ARG A 49 -4.98 1.30 -13.02
N TRP A 50 -4.86 2.37 -12.24
CA TRP A 50 -3.61 3.14 -12.18
C TRP A 50 -2.46 2.30 -11.58
N ALA A 51 -2.74 1.44 -10.62
CA ALA A 51 -1.72 0.74 -9.85
C ALA A 51 -1.13 -0.43 -10.62
N ASP A 52 0.18 -0.58 -10.56
CA ASP A 52 0.85 -1.80 -11.00
C ASP A 52 0.81 -2.85 -9.90
N VAL A 53 0.99 -2.41 -8.65
CA VAL A 53 0.97 -3.27 -7.47
C VAL A 53 -0.03 -2.70 -6.48
N ILE A 54 -0.87 -3.56 -5.92
CA ILE A 54 -1.82 -3.17 -4.90
C ILE A 54 -1.46 -3.90 -3.62
N ALA A 55 -1.06 -3.16 -2.60
CA ALA A 55 -0.65 -3.71 -1.32
C ALA A 55 -1.76 -3.48 -0.30
N VAL A 56 -2.47 -4.55 0.05
CA VAL A 56 -3.55 -4.48 1.02
C VAL A 56 -3.02 -4.82 2.40
N MET A 57 -3.62 -4.24 3.43
CA MET A 57 -3.16 -4.43 4.80
C MET A 57 -3.64 -5.74 5.40
N GLU A 58 -4.82 -6.22 5.00
CA GLU A 58 -5.37 -7.46 5.53
C GLU A 58 -6.05 -8.26 4.44
N LYS A 59 -6.24 -9.55 4.70
CA LYS A 59 -6.88 -10.45 3.74
C LYS A 59 -8.31 -10.02 3.41
N THR A 60 -9.01 -9.41 4.37
CA THR A 60 -10.36 -8.90 4.13
C THR A 60 -10.37 -7.81 3.06
N HIS A 61 -9.33 -6.97 3.05
CA HIS A 61 -9.20 -5.94 2.02
C HIS A 61 -9.03 -6.56 0.65
N ARG A 62 -8.22 -7.63 0.57
CA ARG A 62 -8.01 -8.34 -0.69
C ARG A 62 -9.29 -8.95 -1.21
N ALA A 63 -10.08 -9.55 -0.30
CA ALA A 63 -11.34 -10.15 -0.70
C ALA A 63 -12.32 -9.12 -1.23
N LYS A 64 -12.43 -7.96 -0.58
CA LYS A 64 -13.30 -6.88 -1.03
C LYS A 64 -12.84 -6.33 -2.37
N LEU A 65 -11.54 -6.18 -2.54
CA LEU A 65 -10.95 -5.69 -3.78
C LEU A 65 -11.30 -6.62 -4.95
N ARG A 66 -11.13 -7.91 -4.75
CA ARG A 66 -11.41 -8.90 -5.79
C ARG A 66 -12.89 -8.94 -6.13
N ARG A 67 -13.75 -8.82 -5.13
CA ARG A 67 -15.20 -8.86 -5.37
C ARG A 67 -15.68 -7.65 -6.16
N ARG A 68 -15.15 -6.47 -5.84
CA ARG A 68 -15.63 -5.22 -6.42
C ARG A 68 -14.96 -4.85 -7.74
N PHE A 69 -13.70 -5.25 -7.93
CA PHE A 69 -12.90 -4.78 -9.06
C PHE A 69 -12.24 -5.91 -9.83
N ARG A 70 -12.92 -7.03 -9.94
CA ARG A 70 -12.33 -8.23 -10.56
C ARG A 70 -11.69 -7.94 -11.92
N GLU A 71 -12.40 -7.25 -12.79
CA GLU A 71 -11.90 -7.00 -14.14
C GLU A 71 -10.71 -6.04 -14.15
N ALA A 72 -10.78 -5.00 -13.32
CA ALA A 72 -9.70 -4.04 -13.25
C ALA A 72 -8.43 -4.65 -12.65
N LEU A 73 -8.55 -5.74 -11.92
CA LEU A 73 -7.40 -6.43 -11.32
C LEU A 73 -6.68 -7.35 -12.28
N ASN A 74 -7.27 -7.61 -13.43
CA ASN A 74 -6.69 -8.55 -14.37
C ASN A 74 -5.28 -8.09 -14.76
N GLY A 75 -4.27 -8.95 -14.54
CA GLY A 75 -2.89 -8.60 -14.81
C GLY A 75 -2.20 -7.79 -13.72
N LYS A 76 -2.91 -7.45 -12.64
CA LYS A 76 -2.33 -6.69 -11.54
C LYS A 76 -1.77 -7.61 -10.48
N ARG A 77 -0.74 -7.13 -9.79
CA ARG A 77 -0.16 -7.86 -8.66
C ARG A 77 -0.79 -7.35 -7.37
N VAL A 78 -1.41 -8.25 -6.62
CA VAL A 78 -2.02 -7.92 -5.33
C VAL A 78 -1.25 -8.65 -4.24
N ILE A 79 -0.71 -7.89 -3.28
CA ILE A 79 0.02 -8.46 -2.16
C ILE A 79 -0.67 -8.10 -0.86
N CYS A 80 -0.57 -8.98 0.14
CA CYS A 80 -1.17 -8.76 1.45
C CYS A 80 -0.06 -8.63 2.47
N LEU A 81 -0.05 -7.52 3.19
CA LEU A 81 1.03 -7.24 4.13
C LEU A 81 0.77 -7.77 5.53
N ASP A 82 -0.48 -8.18 5.82
CA ASP A 82 -0.85 -8.75 7.13
C ASP A 82 -0.50 -7.81 8.27
N ILE A 83 -0.95 -6.57 8.18
CA ILE A 83 -0.71 -5.56 9.21
C ILE A 83 -2.00 -5.31 9.95
N PRO A 84 -2.08 -5.61 11.25
CA PRO A 84 -3.31 -5.43 12.01
C PRO A 84 -3.63 -3.95 12.24
N ASP A 85 -4.88 -3.68 12.59
CA ASP A 85 -5.36 -2.31 12.78
C ASP A 85 -5.15 -1.88 14.25
N ASP A 86 -3.89 -1.90 14.67
CA ASP A 86 -3.51 -1.63 16.07
C ASP A 86 -2.59 -0.44 16.22
N TYR A 87 -2.43 0.37 15.19
CA TYR A 87 -1.40 1.40 15.16
C TYR A 87 -1.99 2.77 14.88
N GLU A 88 -1.31 3.79 15.38
CA GLU A 88 -1.62 5.17 15.06
C GLU A 88 -0.90 5.60 13.78
N PHE A 89 -1.34 6.71 13.20
CA PHE A 89 -0.70 7.26 12.02
C PHE A 89 0.77 7.58 12.30
N MET A 90 1.65 7.07 11.45
CA MET A 90 3.10 7.27 11.54
C MET A 90 3.74 6.73 12.83
N GLU A 91 3.03 5.87 13.54
CA GLU A 91 3.61 5.22 14.71
C GLU A 91 4.87 4.46 14.32
N PRO A 92 5.98 4.61 15.09
CA PRO A 92 7.25 3.97 14.70
C PRO A 92 7.16 2.47 14.49
N ALA A 93 6.39 1.76 15.32
CA ALA A 93 6.23 0.32 15.15
C ALA A 93 5.55 0.00 13.83
N LEU A 94 4.57 0.81 13.41
CA LEU A 94 3.89 0.62 12.14
C LEU A 94 4.86 0.89 10.97
N VAL A 95 5.64 1.95 11.08
CA VAL A 95 6.62 2.30 10.04
C VAL A 95 7.60 1.15 9.84
N GLU A 96 8.15 0.61 10.94
CA GLU A 96 9.09 -0.51 10.85
C GLU A 96 8.46 -1.74 10.23
N LEU A 97 7.22 -2.04 10.61
CA LEU A 97 6.53 -3.21 10.09
C LEU A 97 6.25 -3.06 8.60
N LEU A 98 5.82 -1.88 8.18
CA LEU A 98 5.57 -1.61 6.76
C LEU A 98 6.84 -1.75 5.94
N GLU A 99 7.93 -1.21 6.42
CA GLU A 99 9.21 -1.32 5.73
C GLU A 99 9.65 -2.77 5.61
N ALA A 100 9.51 -3.54 6.68
CA ALA A 100 9.89 -4.94 6.67
C ALA A 100 9.03 -5.75 5.70
N ARG A 101 7.71 -5.53 5.72
CA ARG A 101 6.79 -6.30 4.88
C ARG A 101 6.92 -5.94 3.41
N MET A 102 7.23 -4.68 3.09
CA MET A 102 7.38 -4.27 1.70
C MET A 102 8.76 -4.57 1.14
N ALA A 103 9.75 -4.85 1.97
CA ALA A 103 11.14 -5.00 1.52
C ALA A 103 11.30 -6.02 0.40
N ARG A 104 10.57 -7.14 0.47
CA ARG A 104 10.67 -8.20 -0.54
C ARG A 104 9.98 -7.85 -1.85
N HIS A 105 9.15 -6.83 -1.85
CA HIS A 105 8.33 -6.47 -3.01
C HIS A 105 8.86 -5.25 -3.75
N LEU A 106 9.86 -4.61 -3.22
CA LEU A 106 10.46 -3.41 -3.81
C LEU A 106 11.93 -3.68 -4.10
N PRO A 107 12.47 -3.07 -5.16
CA PRO A 107 13.90 -3.16 -5.39
C PRO A 107 14.66 -2.43 -4.29
N ALA A 108 15.94 -2.73 -4.12
CA ALA A 108 16.75 -2.04 -3.14
C ALA A 108 16.75 -0.55 -3.48
N PRO A 109 16.68 0.32 -2.45
CA PRO A 109 16.71 1.77 -2.72
C PRO A 109 18.01 2.15 -3.42
N PRO A 110 17.96 3.13 -4.33
CA PRO A 110 19.16 3.51 -5.09
C PRO A 110 20.32 3.95 -4.22
N PHE A 111 20.02 4.43 -3.02
CA PHE A 111 21.06 4.92 -2.08
C PHE A 111 21.23 4.00 -0.88
N ALA A 112 20.83 2.74 -1.01
CA ALA A 112 20.84 1.81 0.13
C ALA A 112 22.24 1.60 0.69
N SER A 113 23.24 1.47 -0.18
CA SER A 113 24.61 1.26 0.28
C SER A 113 25.13 2.46 1.05
N ALA A 114 24.76 3.67 0.67
CA ALA A 114 25.18 4.87 1.38
C ALA A 114 24.61 4.90 2.80
N ARG A 115 23.41 4.35 2.96
CA ARG A 115 22.77 4.35 4.27
C ARG A 115 23.38 3.34 5.23
N LYS A 116 24.10 2.39 4.71
CA LYS A 116 24.71 1.37 5.53
C LYS A 116 25.84 1.90 6.39
N GLY A 117 26.34 3.03 6.00
CA GLY A 117 27.44 3.63 6.72
C GLY A 117 27.32 3.53 8.22
#